data_e2968441db771e76ba0db1279515051f
#
_entry.id   e2968441db771e76ba0db1279515051f
#
_cell.length_a   1.000
_cell.length_b   1.000
_cell.length_c   1.000
_cell.angle_alpha   90.00
_cell.angle_beta   90.00
_cell.angle_gamma   90.00
#
_symmetry.space_group_name_H-M   'P 1'
#
loop_
_entity.id
_entity.type
_entity.pdbx_description
1 polymer ?
#
loop_
_entity_poly.entity_id
_entity_poly.type
_entity_poly.pdbx_seq_one_letter_code
_entity_poly.pdbx_strand_id
1 'polypeptide(L)'
;IGFLSEIDVEGISDALDAIESEQYRTDKCMMLSCSVNGCAAKDCLNEAVLYRKKFSGVVSITVNVNGIDAGTVSCDGLIVATPTGSTGYSISAGGPVIAPNTDVVIINPICPHTLAFRPIIAPGDSVIELSIKQEGFLGMDGVSTERIVPGDMVRICRSRRSVRFI
;
A
#
# COMPACT_ATOMS: atom_id res chain seq x y z
N ILE A 1 -4.04 -10.81 13.30
CA ILE A 1 -2.95 -11.43 12.55
C ILE A 1 -2.00 -10.31 12.13
N GLY A 2 -0.75 -10.47 12.40
CA GLY A 2 0.28 -9.49 12.10
C GLY A 2 0.66 -8.60 13.28
N PHE A 3 1.41 -7.54 13.02
CA PHE A 3 1.97 -6.63 14.02
C PHE A 3 0.96 -5.78 14.82
N LEU A 4 -0.34 -5.89 14.52
CA LEU A 4 -1.38 -5.09 15.16
C LEU A 4 -2.13 -5.83 16.29
N SER A 5 -1.81 -7.10 16.54
CA SER A 5 -2.44 -7.88 17.62
C SER A 5 -1.38 -8.21 18.68
N GLU A 6 -1.33 -7.40 19.73
CA GLU A 6 -0.34 -7.53 20.81
C GLU A 6 -0.88 -8.25 22.05
N ILE A 7 -2.21 -8.43 22.14
CA ILE A 7 -2.85 -9.10 23.27
C ILE A 7 -3.69 -10.27 22.81
N ASP A 8 -3.73 -11.33 23.60
CA ASP A 8 -4.67 -12.45 23.50
C ASP A 8 -5.92 -12.18 24.34
N VAL A 9 -6.85 -13.14 24.33
CA VAL A 9 -8.11 -13.02 25.06
C VAL A 9 -7.89 -12.90 26.57
N GLU A 10 -6.82 -13.49 27.10
CA GLU A 10 -6.50 -13.50 28.54
C GLU A 10 -5.95 -12.13 28.99
N GLY A 11 -5.29 -11.39 28.09
CA GLY A 11 -4.76 -10.04 28.35
C GLY A 11 -5.77 -8.91 28.24
N ILE A 12 -7.03 -9.17 27.83
CA ILE A 12 -8.03 -8.10 27.61
C ILE A 12 -8.32 -7.28 28.86
N SER A 13 -8.43 -7.91 30.04
CA SER A 13 -8.70 -7.20 31.29
C SER A 13 -7.60 -6.21 31.62
N ASP A 14 -6.35 -6.66 31.57
CA ASP A 14 -5.17 -5.83 31.86
C ASP A 14 -5.03 -4.68 30.86
N ALA A 15 -5.37 -4.93 29.60
CA ALA A 15 -5.36 -3.89 28.57
C ALA A 15 -6.44 -2.81 28.82
N LEU A 16 -7.64 -3.21 29.27
CA LEU A 16 -8.70 -2.26 29.64
C LEU A 16 -8.28 -1.41 30.84
N ASP A 17 -7.70 -2.03 31.87
CA ASP A 17 -7.18 -1.31 33.05
C ASP A 17 -6.05 -0.32 32.67
N ALA A 18 -5.18 -0.71 31.74
CA ALA A 18 -4.15 0.18 31.22
C ALA A 18 -4.73 1.37 30.44
N ILE A 19 -5.80 1.15 29.66
CA ILE A 19 -6.50 2.22 28.95
C ILE A 19 -7.20 3.16 29.93
N GLU A 20 -7.92 2.65 30.93
CA GLU A 20 -8.60 3.46 31.94
C GLU A 20 -7.62 4.30 32.78
N SER A 21 -6.43 3.74 33.07
CA SER A 21 -5.37 4.44 33.83
C SER A 21 -4.44 5.29 32.97
N GLU A 22 -4.69 5.40 31.65
CA GLU A 22 -3.86 6.09 30.66
C GLU A 22 -2.39 5.58 30.62
N GLN A 23 -2.16 4.30 31.00
CA GLN A 23 -0.85 3.67 31.03
C GLN A 23 -0.61 2.82 29.76
N TYR A 24 -0.71 3.43 28.60
CA TYR A 24 -0.47 2.75 27.31
C TYR A 24 0.45 3.58 26.43
N ARG A 25 0.99 2.93 25.40
CA ARG A 25 1.73 3.58 24.32
C ARG A 25 0.87 3.60 23.08
N THR A 26 1.10 4.58 22.21
CA THR A 26 0.45 4.61 20.91
C THR A 26 1.47 4.60 19.79
N ASP A 27 1.27 3.72 18.82
CA ASP A 27 2.02 3.71 17.58
C ASP A 27 1.29 4.49 16.51
N LYS A 28 1.98 5.47 15.93
CA LYS A 28 1.45 6.27 14.84
C LYS A 28 1.79 5.63 13.51
N CYS A 29 0.77 5.10 12.82
CA CYS A 29 0.91 4.49 11.51
C CYS A 29 0.57 5.51 10.41
N MET A 30 1.47 5.61 9.41
CA MET A 30 1.22 6.41 8.22
C MET A 30 0.11 5.80 7.38
N MET A 31 -0.56 6.63 6.59
CA MET A 31 -1.52 6.23 5.58
C MET A 31 -1.06 6.73 4.21
N LEU A 32 -1.53 6.08 3.15
CA LEU A 32 -1.40 6.58 1.78
C LEU A 32 -2.67 7.30 1.35
N SER A 33 -2.51 8.27 0.47
CA SER A 33 -3.58 9.02 -0.18
C SER A 33 -3.49 8.79 -1.67
N CYS A 34 -4.56 8.25 -2.26
CA CYS A 34 -4.64 7.84 -3.65
C CYS A 34 -5.64 8.70 -4.41
N SER A 35 -5.25 9.20 -5.56
CA SER A 35 -6.13 9.97 -6.47
C SER A 35 -5.94 9.51 -7.91
N VAL A 36 -7.01 9.62 -8.70
CA VAL A 36 -7.00 9.34 -10.14
C VAL A 36 -7.28 10.64 -10.87
N ASN A 37 -6.40 11.01 -11.81
CA ASN A 37 -6.53 12.23 -12.64
C ASN A 37 -6.76 13.52 -11.82
N GLY A 38 -6.18 13.59 -10.60
CA GLY A 38 -6.36 14.74 -9.72
C GLY A 38 -7.73 14.86 -9.05
N CYS A 39 -8.60 13.86 -9.17
CA CYS A 39 -9.88 13.80 -8.45
C CYS A 39 -9.69 13.68 -6.93
N ALA A 40 -10.80 13.74 -6.17
CA ALA A 40 -10.78 13.64 -4.72
C ALA A 40 -10.03 12.38 -4.25
N ALA A 41 -9.02 12.58 -3.42
CA ALA A 41 -8.19 11.51 -2.92
C ALA A 41 -8.92 10.67 -1.86
N LYS A 42 -8.63 9.36 -1.85
CA LYS A 42 -9.06 8.40 -0.83
C LYS A 42 -7.85 7.91 -0.08
N ASP A 43 -7.98 7.69 1.21
CA ASP A 43 -6.89 7.22 2.06
C ASP A 43 -6.99 5.71 2.30
N CYS A 44 -5.84 5.04 2.41
CA CYS A 44 -5.72 3.64 2.82
C CYS A 44 -4.61 3.48 3.87
N LEU A 45 -4.81 2.49 4.76
CA LEU A 45 -3.87 2.19 5.84
C LEU A 45 -2.79 1.21 5.39
N ASN A 46 -3.19 0.16 4.68
CA ASN A 46 -2.27 -0.90 4.28
C ASN A 46 -1.68 -0.64 2.90
N GLU A 47 -2.50 -0.65 1.86
CA GLU A 47 -2.02 -0.58 0.48
C GLU A 47 -3.05 -0.07 -0.52
N ALA A 48 -2.54 0.49 -1.61
CA ALA A 48 -3.23 0.67 -2.87
C ALA A 48 -2.72 -0.36 -3.88
N VAL A 49 -3.64 -1.01 -4.60
CA VAL A 49 -3.32 -2.06 -5.58
C VAL A 49 -3.91 -1.69 -6.93
N LEU A 50 -3.04 -1.51 -7.91
CA LEU A 50 -3.44 -1.39 -9.31
C LEU A 50 -3.31 -2.77 -9.96
N TYR A 51 -4.43 -3.39 -10.39
CA TYR A 51 -4.44 -4.76 -10.89
C TYR A 51 -5.21 -4.90 -12.21
N ARG A 52 -4.91 -5.97 -12.94
CA ARG A 52 -5.52 -6.29 -14.23
C ARG A 52 -7.02 -6.54 -14.12
N LYS A 53 -7.77 -6.13 -15.15
CA LYS A 53 -9.22 -6.38 -15.22
C LYS A 53 -9.54 -7.83 -15.59
N LYS A 54 -8.77 -8.42 -16.50
CA LYS A 54 -9.06 -9.77 -17.04
C LYS A 54 -8.30 -10.82 -16.24
N PHE A 55 -8.91 -11.97 -16.04
CA PHE A 55 -8.26 -13.13 -15.41
C PHE A 55 -7.06 -13.61 -16.24
N SER A 56 -7.16 -13.60 -17.56
CA SER A 56 -6.07 -13.97 -18.47
C SER A 56 -5.29 -12.75 -18.97
N GLY A 57 -3.99 -12.92 -19.15
CA GLY A 57 -3.08 -11.88 -19.62
C GLY A 57 -2.42 -11.10 -18.47
N VAL A 58 -1.68 -10.08 -18.80
CA VAL A 58 -0.94 -9.21 -17.89
C VAL A 58 -1.37 -7.76 -18.06
N VAL A 59 -1.10 -6.94 -17.07
CA VAL A 59 -1.15 -5.50 -17.19
C VAL A 59 0.27 -4.94 -17.23
N SER A 60 0.53 -3.99 -18.12
CA SER A 60 1.79 -3.26 -18.13
C SER A 60 1.61 -1.95 -17.39
N ILE A 61 2.34 -1.80 -16.29
CA ILE A 61 2.27 -0.63 -15.39
C ILE A 61 3.60 0.10 -15.46
N THR A 62 3.54 1.39 -15.81
CA THR A 62 4.69 2.29 -15.73
C THR A 62 4.70 2.94 -14.35
N VAL A 63 5.84 2.93 -13.71
CA VAL A 63 6.06 3.45 -12.36
C VAL A 63 6.97 4.66 -12.42
N ASN A 64 6.52 5.76 -11.83
CA ASN A 64 7.32 6.97 -11.65
C ASN A 64 7.40 7.27 -10.14
N VAL A 65 8.58 7.57 -9.66
CA VAL A 65 8.84 7.92 -8.26
C VAL A 65 9.50 9.29 -8.20
N ASN A 66 8.81 10.26 -7.63
CA ASN A 66 9.30 11.65 -7.51
C ASN A 66 9.71 12.28 -8.86
N GLY A 67 8.97 11.98 -9.95
CA GLY A 67 9.27 12.46 -11.29
C GLY A 67 10.35 11.65 -12.03
N ILE A 68 10.90 10.59 -11.44
CA ILE A 68 11.91 9.72 -12.04
C ILE A 68 11.23 8.43 -12.52
N ASP A 69 11.43 8.08 -13.78
CA ASP A 69 10.95 6.81 -14.34
C ASP A 69 11.68 5.62 -13.68
N ALA A 70 10.95 4.82 -12.92
CA ALA A 70 11.44 3.60 -12.30
C ALA A 70 11.24 2.36 -13.20
N GLY A 71 10.63 2.54 -14.37
CA GLY A 71 10.44 1.51 -15.39
C GLY A 71 9.00 1.05 -15.56
N THR A 72 8.83 0.15 -16.52
CA THR A 72 7.52 -0.49 -16.81
C THR A 72 7.60 -1.96 -16.49
N VAL A 73 6.65 -2.47 -15.75
CA VAL A 73 6.53 -3.88 -15.37
C VAL A 73 5.27 -4.49 -15.97
N SER A 74 5.42 -5.69 -16.59
CA SER A 74 4.28 -6.55 -16.98
C SER A 74 4.03 -7.55 -15.87
N CYS A 75 2.83 -7.51 -15.29
CA CYS A 75 2.50 -8.24 -14.06
C CYS A 75 0.99 -8.48 -13.95
N ASP A 76 0.55 -9.15 -12.89
CA ASP A 76 -0.87 -9.25 -12.56
C ASP A 76 -1.39 -7.97 -11.89
N GLY A 77 -0.52 -7.23 -11.25
CA GLY A 77 -0.80 -5.96 -10.58
C GLY A 77 0.42 -5.39 -9.90
N LEU A 78 0.26 -4.21 -9.31
CA LEU A 78 1.29 -3.51 -8.54
C LEU A 78 0.69 -3.00 -7.23
N ILE A 79 1.36 -3.31 -6.15
CA ILE A 79 1.02 -2.88 -4.79
C ILE A 79 1.88 -1.67 -4.42
N VAL A 80 1.28 -0.64 -3.87
CA VAL A 80 1.97 0.43 -3.16
C VAL A 80 1.52 0.36 -1.70
N ALA A 81 2.42 -0.02 -0.80
CA ALA A 81 2.09 -0.34 0.59
C ALA A 81 2.81 0.56 1.59
N THR A 82 2.17 0.77 2.73
CA THR A 82 2.78 1.33 3.94
C THR A 82 3.62 0.26 4.67
N PRO A 83 4.41 0.61 5.69
CA PRO A 83 5.03 -0.37 6.56
C PRO A 83 4.01 -1.30 7.23
N THR A 84 2.85 -0.79 7.66
CA THR A 84 1.75 -1.59 8.20
C THR A 84 1.24 -2.61 7.17
N GLY A 85 1.05 -2.18 5.93
CA GLY A 85 0.63 -3.03 4.81
C GLY A 85 1.71 -4.01 4.32
N SER A 86 2.97 -3.86 4.75
CA SER A 86 4.05 -4.78 4.37
C SER A 86 3.75 -6.23 4.75
N THR A 87 3.03 -6.45 5.84
CA THR A 87 2.60 -7.77 6.34
C THR A 87 1.21 -8.20 5.83
N GLY A 88 0.56 -7.35 5.02
CA GLY A 88 -0.72 -7.63 4.35
C GLY A 88 -0.55 -8.32 3.00
N TYR A 89 -1.17 -7.77 1.95
CA TYR A 89 -1.07 -8.34 0.61
C TYR A 89 0.35 -8.30 0.03
N SER A 90 1.14 -7.29 0.43
CA SER A 90 2.52 -7.12 -0.05
C SER A 90 3.40 -8.33 0.24
N ILE A 91 3.35 -8.90 1.47
CA ILE A 91 4.17 -10.09 1.81
C ILE A 91 3.75 -11.31 0.97
N SER A 92 2.46 -11.47 0.71
CA SER A 92 1.94 -12.57 -0.12
C SER A 92 2.41 -12.46 -1.57
N ALA A 93 2.70 -11.25 -2.05
CA ALA A 93 3.29 -10.98 -3.35
C ALA A 93 4.84 -10.98 -3.33
N GLY A 94 5.47 -11.48 -2.25
CA GLY A 94 6.93 -11.57 -2.13
C GLY A 94 7.61 -10.26 -1.75
N GLY A 95 6.87 -9.30 -1.22
CA GLY A 95 7.41 -8.04 -0.71
C GLY A 95 8.18 -8.21 0.62
N PRO A 96 9.05 -7.27 0.97
CA PRO A 96 9.76 -7.29 2.23
C PRO A 96 8.86 -6.96 3.41
N VAL A 97 9.17 -7.53 4.59
CA VAL A 97 8.60 -7.11 5.86
C VAL A 97 9.32 -5.84 6.33
N ILE A 98 8.56 -4.82 6.66
CA ILE A 98 9.07 -3.54 7.14
C ILE A 98 8.60 -3.32 8.57
N ALA A 99 9.50 -2.87 9.44
CA ALA A 99 9.13 -2.50 10.81
C ALA A 99 8.12 -1.32 10.79
N PRO A 100 7.05 -1.36 11.60
CA PRO A 100 5.95 -0.39 11.54
C PRO A 100 6.37 1.08 11.65
N ASN A 101 7.42 1.37 12.42
CA ASN A 101 7.92 2.72 12.66
C ASN A 101 8.92 3.22 11.60
N THR A 102 9.12 2.47 10.51
CA THR A 102 10.01 2.87 9.42
C THR A 102 9.28 3.82 8.48
N ASP A 103 9.94 4.93 8.12
CA ASP A 103 9.35 5.94 7.24
C ASP A 103 9.65 5.67 5.76
N VAL A 104 8.94 4.69 5.19
CA VAL A 104 9.11 4.25 3.80
C VAL A 104 7.76 3.91 3.17
N VAL A 105 7.77 3.78 1.84
CA VAL A 105 6.70 3.19 1.04
C VAL A 105 7.29 2.06 0.20
N ILE A 106 6.52 0.99 0.02
CA ILE A 106 6.90 -0.19 -0.73
C ILE A 106 6.15 -0.21 -2.05
N ILE A 107 6.86 -0.40 -3.16
CA ILE A 107 6.28 -0.60 -4.49
C ILE A 107 6.60 -2.03 -4.91
N ASN A 108 5.59 -2.91 -4.91
CA ASN A 108 5.78 -4.35 -5.04
C ASN A 108 4.91 -4.92 -6.18
N PRO A 109 5.50 -5.48 -7.25
CA PRO A 109 4.73 -6.10 -8.33
C PRO A 109 4.15 -7.45 -7.89
N ILE A 110 2.95 -7.76 -8.40
CA ILE A 110 2.29 -9.06 -8.21
C ILE A 110 2.60 -9.92 -9.42
N CYS A 111 3.24 -11.07 -9.23
CA CYS A 111 3.59 -12.02 -10.28
C CYS A 111 4.23 -11.33 -11.51
N PRO A 112 5.35 -10.61 -11.37
CA PRO A 112 5.99 -9.94 -12.49
C PRO A 112 6.51 -10.96 -13.53
N HIS A 113 6.28 -10.68 -14.81
CA HIS A 113 6.77 -11.50 -15.91
C HIS A 113 8.20 -11.11 -16.36
N THR A 114 8.95 -10.51 -15.45
CA THR A 114 10.35 -10.13 -15.65
C THR A 114 11.13 -10.27 -14.36
N LEU A 115 12.38 -10.70 -14.47
CA LEU A 115 13.30 -10.74 -13.34
C LEU A 115 13.96 -9.38 -13.07
N ALA A 116 13.80 -8.43 -13.97
CA ALA A 116 14.46 -7.11 -13.88
C ALA A 116 13.77 -6.17 -12.88
N PHE A 117 12.45 -6.30 -12.70
CA PHE A 117 11.71 -5.47 -11.76
C PHE A 117 11.61 -6.16 -10.39
N ARG A 118 12.17 -5.52 -9.37
CA ARG A 118 12.14 -5.98 -7.98
C ARG A 118 11.31 -5.05 -7.13
N PRO A 119 10.84 -5.47 -5.94
CA PRO A 119 10.23 -4.55 -4.99
C PRO A 119 11.15 -3.36 -4.73
N ILE A 120 10.60 -2.15 -4.78
CA ILE A 120 11.30 -0.89 -4.52
C ILE A 120 10.85 -0.38 -3.16
N ILE A 121 11.81 0.03 -2.34
CA ILE A 121 11.56 0.76 -1.09
C ILE A 121 11.96 2.22 -1.35
N ALA A 122 11.02 3.13 -1.18
CA ALA A 122 11.23 4.56 -1.33
C ALA A 122 10.95 5.30 -0.02
N PRO A 123 11.48 6.52 0.18
CA PRO A 123 11.12 7.37 1.31
C PRO A 123 9.60 7.53 1.45
N GLY A 124 9.11 7.58 2.69
CA GLY A 124 7.67 7.61 2.97
C GLY A 124 6.95 8.86 2.48
N ASP A 125 7.66 9.94 2.17
CA ASP A 125 7.15 11.17 1.57
C ASP A 125 7.16 11.16 0.04
N SER A 126 7.60 10.06 -0.58
CA SER A 126 7.65 9.93 -2.03
C SER A 126 6.27 10.04 -2.68
N VAL A 127 6.25 10.63 -3.86
CA VAL A 127 5.09 10.65 -4.74
C VAL A 127 5.28 9.56 -5.79
N ILE A 128 4.35 8.63 -5.81
CA ILE A 128 4.31 7.53 -6.77
C ILE A 128 3.21 7.81 -7.79
N GLU A 129 3.57 7.78 -9.07
CA GLU A 129 2.63 7.93 -10.16
C GLU A 129 2.64 6.66 -11.02
N LEU A 130 1.45 6.11 -11.23
CA LEU A 130 1.25 4.88 -11.98
C LEU A 130 0.37 5.15 -13.18
N SER A 131 0.77 4.61 -14.34
CA SER A 131 -0.09 4.56 -15.52
C SER A 131 -0.13 3.15 -16.08
N ILE A 132 -1.23 2.79 -16.74
CA ILE A 132 -1.43 1.44 -17.31
C ILE A 132 -1.63 1.49 -18.81
N LYS A 133 -1.20 0.40 -19.50
CA LYS A 133 -1.42 0.23 -20.93
C LYS A 133 -2.68 -0.56 -21.27
N GLN A 134 -3.23 -1.32 -20.34
CA GLN A 134 -4.46 -2.07 -20.46
C GLN A 134 -5.42 -1.66 -19.34
N GLU A 135 -6.71 -1.94 -19.50
CA GLU A 135 -7.71 -1.65 -18.47
C GLU A 135 -7.46 -2.47 -17.19
N GLY A 136 -7.60 -1.82 -16.05
CA GLY A 136 -7.44 -2.41 -14.72
C GLY A 136 -8.37 -1.79 -13.68
N PHE A 137 -8.10 -2.11 -12.43
CA PHE A 137 -8.80 -1.57 -11.28
C PHE A 137 -7.81 -1.12 -10.21
N LEU A 138 -8.12 -0.04 -9.54
CA LEU A 138 -7.44 0.42 -8.34
C LEU A 138 -8.26 0.00 -7.12
N GLY A 139 -7.69 -0.84 -6.26
CA GLY A 139 -8.24 -1.22 -4.96
C GLY A 139 -7.46 -0.53 -3.83
N MET A 140 -8.13 -0.27 -2.71
CA MET A 140 -7.54 0.30 -1.50
C MET A 140 -8.03 -0.48 -0.29
N ASP A 141 -7.11 -1.02 0.51
CA ASP A 141 -7.38 -1.86 1.70
C ASP A 141 -8.42 -2.96 1.44
N GLY A 142 -8.43 -3.53 0.23
CA GLY A 142 -9.35 -4.58 -0.19
C GLY A 142 -10.83 -4.17 -0.33
N VAL A 143 -11.20 -2.91 -0.09
CA VAL A 143 -12.61 -2.49 0.03
C VAL A 143 -13.11 -1.64 -1.13
N SER A 144 -12.27 -0.76 -1.66
CA SER A 144 -12.68 0.21 -2.70
C SER A 144 -12.07 -0.16 -4.04
N THR A 145 -12.88 -0.20 -5.09
CA THR A 145 -12.40 -0.41 -6.46
C THR A 145 -12.81 0.72 -7.37
N GLU A 146 -11.86 1.18 -8.17
CA GLU A 146 -12.06 2.19 -9.20
C GLU A 146 -11.52 1.68 -10.52
N ARG A 147 -12.28 1.85 -11.61
CA ARG A 147 -11.84 1.42 -12.93
C ARG A 147 -10.80 2.39 -13.47
N ILE A 148 -9.69 1.85 -13.95
CA ILE A 148 -8.57 2.59 -14.54
C ILE A 148 -8.42 2.17 -15.99
N VAL A 149 -8.31 3.15 -16.89
CA VAL A 149 -8.13 2.92 -18.32
C VAL A 149 -6.80 3.55 -18.82
N PRO A 150 -6.30 3.12 -19.99
CA PRO A 150 -5.13 3.77 -20.59
C PRO A 150 -5.32 5.28 -20.73
N GLY A 151 -4.35 6.04 -20.24
CA GLY A 151 -4.39 7.51 -20.18
C GLY A 151 -4.71 8.05 -18.78
N ASP A 152 -5.26 7.24 -17.88
CA ASP A 152 -5.43 7.64 -16.49
C ASP A 152 -4.08 7.65 -15.76
N MET A 153 -3.94 8.60 -14.84
CA MET A 153 -2.81 8.73 -13.92
C MET A 153 -3.29 8.47 -12.49
N VAL A 154 -2.79 7.40 -11.89
CA VAL A 154 -2.98 7.11 -10.46
C VAL A 154 -1.81 7.74 -9.70
N ARG A 155 -2.11 8.67 -8.79
CA ARG A 155 -1.13 9.31 -7.93
C ARG A 155 -1.31 8.86 -6.49
N ILE A 156 -0.24 8.36 -5.89
CA ILE A 156 -0.20 7.85 -4.53
C ILE A 156 0.90 8.61 -3.78
N CYS A 157 0.56 9.13 -2.62
CA CYS A 157 1.51 9.83 -1.75
C CYS A 157 1.11 9.62 -0.28
N ARG A 158 1.93 10.12 0.64
CA ARG A 158 1.58 10.13 2.06
C ARG A 158 0.29 10.92 2.28
N SER A 159 -0.65 10.34 3.04
CA SER A 159 -1.82 11.07 3.52
C SER A 159 -1.45 12.07 4.61
N ARG A 160 -2.23 13.15 4.71
CA ARG A 160 -2.18 14.06 5.86
C ARG A 160 -2.74 13.43 7.14
N ARG A 161 -3.48 12.33 6.99
CA ARG A 161 -4.04 11.56 8.09
C ARG A 161 -3.07 10.46 8.53
N SER A 162 -3.23 10.03 9.75
CA SER A 162 -2.53 8.88 10.32
C SER A 162 -3.48 8.16 11.26
N VAL A 163 -3.26 6.86 11.45
CA VAL A 163 -3.94 6.07 12.49
C VAL A 163 -3.02 5.92 13.68
N ARG A 164 -3.59 5.88 14.88
CA ARG A 164 -2.87 5.53 16.09
C ARG A 164 -3.47 4.24 16.62
N PHE A 165 -2.60 3.28 16.89
CA PHE A 165 -2.93 2.04 17.58
C PHE A 165 -2.43 2.13 19.02
N ILE A 166 -3.18 1.55 19.92
CA ILE A 166 -2.85 1.39 21.35
C ILE A 166 -2.25 0.01 21.51
#